data_02f6136762111eb0ec6bc6a9e3e7b5fa
#
_entry.id   02f6136762111eb0ec6bc6a9e3e7b5fa
#
_cell.length_a   1.000
_cell.length_b   1.000
_cell.length_c   1.000
_cell.angle_alpha   90.00
_cell.angle_beta   90.00
_cell.angle_gamma   90.00
#
_symmetry.space_group_name_H-M   'P 1'
#
loop_
_entity.id
_entity.type
_entity.pdbx_description
1 polymer ?
#
loop_
_entity_poly.entity_id
_entity_poly.type
_entity_poly.pdbx_seq_one_letter_code
_entity_poly.pdbx_strand_id
1 'polypeptide(L)'
;MQTYDAVVIGSGTAGQTAAYDLRDAGLAVALVEASHRPGGTCALAGCQPKKWFYEVAETVARSRHLAAKGITTAAVADWHAVWQQKRIFTDNVPGGTVSGLSRAGIQLLKGIAAFEDPHTLAIDGDKVGADYFVLATGAKPAALPLQGAGHLVTSTGFLELESLPERIVFVGGGFISFEFAHFAARIGPQDRRITILEVGPRPLGLFDAGMVDLLLEATVEAGIEVVCNARIASIDRRGDIFSVRTEPDRVFEADLLVHGAGRVADIDKLGLQRIGVAASKKGI
;
A
#
# COMPACT_ATOMS: atom_id res chain seq x y z
N MET A 1 12.34 -34.14 0.90
CA MET A 1 12.44 -32.71 0.55
C MET A 1 12.12 -32.59 -0.92
N GLN A 2 11.20 -31.72 -1.28
CA GLN A 2 10.86 -31.43 -2.67
C GLN A 2 11.89 -30.46 -3.25
N THR A 3 12.30 -30.65 -4.51
CA THR A 3 13.36 -29.83 -5.14
C THR A 3 12.86 -29.24 -6.46
N TYR A 4 13.35 -28.04 -6.79
CA TYR A 4 13.05 -27.29 -8.01
C TYR A 4 14.33 -26.70 -8.59
N ASP A 5 14.33 -26.31 -9.88
CA ASP A 5 15.40 -25.50 -10.43
C ASP A 5 15.38 -24.09 -9.84
N ALA A 6 14.16 -23.52 -9.68
CA ALA A 6 14.00 -22.20 -9.09
C ALA A 6 12.79 -22.11 -8.16
N VAL A 7 12.95 -21.37 -7.06
CA VAL A 7 11.84 -20.98 -6.17
C VAL A 7 11.72 -19.46 -6.11
N VAL A 8 10.53 -18.97 -6.43
CA VAL A 8 10.19 -17.52 -6.38
C VAL A 8 9.44 -17.24 -5.08
N ILE A 9 9.84 -16.23 -4.32
CA ILE A 9 9.25 -15.90 -3.03
C ILE A 9 8.43 -14.62 -3.16
N GLY A 10 7.09 -14.76 -3.17
CA GLY A 10 6.11 -13.71 -3.32
C GLY A 10 5.34 -13.79 -4.64
N SER A 11 3.99 -13.72 -4.57
CA SER A 11 3.08 -13.79 -5.73
C SER A 11 2.67 -12.43 -6.29
N GLY A 12 3.41 -11.38 -5.95
CA GLY A 12 3.21 -10.05 -6.54
C GLY A 12 3.63 -9.99 -8.01
N THR A 13 3.48 -8.84 -8.65
CA THR A 13 3.80 -8.66 -10.08
C THR A 13 5.19 -9.16 -10.43
N ALA A 14 6.23 -8.77 -9.68
CA ALA A 14 7.60 -9.19 -9.94
C ALA A 14 7.76 -10.72 -9.83
N GLY A 15 7.17 -11.33 -8.78
CA GLY A 15 7.28 -12.77 -8.57
C GLY A 15 6.55 -13.57 -9.64
N GLN A 16 5.33 -13.17 -10.02
CA GLN A 16 4.61 -13.85 -11.10
C GLN A 16 5.35 -13.74 -12.43
N THR A 17 5.84 -12.54 -12.81
CA THR A 17 6.62 -12.35 -14.04
C THR A 17 7.84 -13.27 -14.03
N ALA A 18 8.66 -13.26 -12.99
CA ALA A 18 9.83 -14.12 -12.89
C ALA A 18 9.47 -15.62 -12.95
N ALA A 19 8.39 -16.03 -12.26
CA ALA A 19 7.99 -17.43 -12.25
C ALA A 19 7.52 -17.93 -13.63
N TYR A 20 6.77 -17.10 -14.38
CA TYR A 20 6.36 -17.45 -15.73
C TYR A 20 7.56 -17.48 -16.69
N ASP A 21 8.44 -16.48 -16.67
CA ASP A 21 9.61 -16.40 -17.54
C ASP A 21 10.56 -17.61 -17.31
N LEU A 22 10.79 -17.98 -16.04
CA LEU A 22 11.60 -19.16 -15.70
C LEU A 22 10.93 -20.45 -16.17
N ARG A 23 9.61 -20.55 -16.02
CA ARG A 23 8.86 -21.72 -16.47
C ARG A 23 8.86 -21.84 -18.00
N ASP A 24 8.72 -20.74 -18.73
CA ASP A 24 8.79 -20.71 -20.19
C ASP A 24 10.19 -21.06 -20.69
N ALA A 25 11.23 -20.80 -19.91
CA ALA A 25 12.59 -21.26 -20.15
C ALA A 25 12.79 -22.78 -19.90
N GLY A 26 11.75 -23.49 -19.47
CA GLY A 26 11.77 -24.93 -19.26
C GLY A 26 12.16 -25.41 -17.86
N LEU A 27 12.34 -24.48 -16.91
CA LEU A 27 12.74 -24.82 -15.54
C LEU A 27 11.56 -25.37 -14.72
N ALA A 28 11.87 -26.22 -13.74
CA ALA A 28 10.93 -26.63 -12.70
C ALA A 28 10.81 -25.52 -11.66
N VAL A 29 9.67 -24.84 -11.59
CA VAL A 29 9.46 -23.63 -10.77
C VAL A 29 8.39 -23.86 -9.71
N ALA A 30 8.68 -23.44 -8.47
CA ALA A 30 7.68 -23.21 -7.45
C ALA A 30 7.62 -21.72 -7.07
N LEU A 31 6.44 -21.28 -6.61
CA LEU A 31 6.23 -19.94 -6.08
C LEU A 31 5.68 -20.04 -4.65
N VAL A 32 6.32 -19.32 -3.72
CA VAL A 32 5.92 -19.28 -2.30
C VAL A 32 5.11 -18.01 -2.02
N GLU A 33 3.98 -18.14 -1.31
CA GLU A 33 3.16 -17.00 -0.91
C GLU A 33 2.70 -17.13 0.55
N ALA A 34 3.00 -16.08 1.34
CA ALA A 34 2.66 -16.03 2.75
C ALA A 34 1.22 -15.54 3.01
N SER A 35 0.67 -14.76 2.08
CA SER A 35 -0.69 -14.22 2.20
C SER A 35 -1.76 -15.23 1.82
N HIS A 36 -2.90 -15.19 2.51
CA HIS A 36 -4.10 -15.93 2.09
C HIS A 36 -4.72 -15.38 0.79
N ARG A 37 -4.32 -14.18 0.35
CA ARG A 37 -4.76 -13.52 -0.89
C ARG A 37 -3.56 -13.36 -1.83
N PRO A 38 -3.19 -14.38 -2.64
CA PRO A 38 -2.12 -14.25 -3.64
C PRO A 38 -2.48 -13.23 -4.73
N GLY A 39 -1.45 -12.57 -5.31
CA GLY A 39 -1.61 -11.54 -6.34
C GLY A 39 -0.80 -10.26 -6.07
N GLY A 40 -0.39 -10.05 -4.83
CA GLY A 40 0.49 -8.96 -4.41
C GLY A 40 -0.16 -7.58 -4.38
N THR A 41 0.60 -6.62 -3.88
CA THR A 41 0.12 -5.25 -3.61
C THR A 41 -0.42 -4.55 -4.85
N CYS A 42 0.23 -4.67 -6.01
CA CYS A 42 -0.18 -3.92 -7.21
C CYS A 42 -1.62 -4.24 -7.63
N ALA A 43 -1.98 -5.52 -7.66
CA ALA A 43 -3.30 -5.96 -8.09
C ALA A 43 -4.37 -5.82 -6.99
N LEU A 44 -4.01 -6.03 -5.72
CA LEU A 44 -4.96 -6.12 -4.62
C LEU A 44 -5.15 -4.81 -3.83
N ALA A 45 -4.08 -4.05 -3.64
CA ALA A 45 -4.06 -2.93 -2.70
C ALA A 45 -3.15 -1.76 -3.13
N GLY A 46 -2.82 -1.66 -4.39
CA GLY A 46 -1.93 -0.65 -4.95
C GLY A 46 -2.37 -0.16 -6.30
N CYS A 47 -1.58 -0.42 -7.35
CA CYS A 47 -1.72 0.18 -8.67
C CYS A 47 -3.14 0.12 -9.23
N GLN A 48 -3.74 -1.08 -9.29
CA GLN A 48 -5.04 -1.28 -9.93
C GLN A 48 -6.19 -0.66 -9.11
N PRO A 49 -6.42 -1.00 -7.84
CA PRO A 49 -7.51 -0.40 -7.07
C PRO A 49 -7.31 1.10 -6.89
N LYS A 50 -6.07 1.58 -6.69
CA LYS A 50 -5.77 2.99 -6.56
C LYS A 50 -6.10 3.78 -7.84
N LYS A 51 -5.80 3.23 -9.03
CA LYS A 51 -6.17 3.84 -10.31
C LYS A 51 -7.67 3.98 -10.46
N TRP A 52 -8.43 3.01 -10.00
CA TRP A 52 -9.89 3.10 -10.03
C TRP A 52 -10.40 4.28 -9.18
N PHE A 53 -9.93 4.41 -7.93
CA PHE A 53 -10.28 5.57 -7.09
C PHE A 53 -9.81 6.89 -7.71
N TYR A 54 -8.62 6.90 -8.33
CA TYR A 54 -8.10 8.07 -9.04
C TYR A 54 -9.02 8.49 -10.18
N GLU A 55 -9.45 7.58 -11.05
CA GLU A 55 -10.32 7.88 -12.20
C GLU A 55 -11.65 8.51 -11.75
N VAL A 56 -12.25 7.97 -10.68
CA VAL A 56 -13.49 8.53 -10.13
C VAL A 56 -13.24 9.91 -9.52
N ALA A 57 -12.21 10.04 -8.68
CA ALA A 57 -11.87 11.31 -8.04
C ALA A 57 -11.53 12.40 -9.05
N GLU A 58 -10.79 12.06 -10.12
CA GLU A 58 -10.42 12.98 -11.18
C GLU A 58 -11.62 13.38 -12.04
N THR A 59 -12.51 12.43 -12.35
CA THR A 59 -13.77 12.72 -13.06
C THR A 59 -14.61 13.73 -12.29
N VAL A 60 -14.74 13.56 -10.97
CA VAL A 60 -15.44 14.51 -10.09
C VAL A 60 -14.78 15.89 -10.12
N ALA A 61 -13.45 15.94 -9.97
CA ALA A 61 -12.69 17.19 -9.95
C ALA A 61 -12.81 17.95 -11.28
N ARG A 62 -12.62 17.26 -12.42
CA ARG A 62 -12.74 17.85 -13.76
C ARG A 62 -14.15 18.36 -14.03
N SER A 63 -15.16 17.59 -13.63
CA SER A 63 -16.55 18.03 -13.83
C SER A 63 -16.89 19.27 -13.00
N ARG A 64 -16.37 19.38 -11.77
CA ARG A 64 -16.50 20.60 -10.94
C ARG A 64 -15.79 21.80 -11.56
N HIS A 65 -14.55 21.60 -12.05
CA HIS A 65 -13.80 22.66 -12.73
C HIS A 65 -14.55 23.22 -13.97
N LEU A 66 -15.29 22.36 -14.68
CA LEU A 66 -16.07 22.72 -15.85
C LEU A 66 -17.52 23.14 -15.51
N ALA A 67 -17.91 23.11 -14.25
CA ALA A 67 -19.22 23.62 -13.82
C ALA A 67 -19.38 25.10 -14.22
N ALA A 68 -20.53 25.47 -14.73
CA ALA A 68 -20.81 26.78 -15.35
C ALA A 68 -19.95 27.16 -16.59
N LYS A 69 -19.12 26.22 -17.09
CA LYS A 69 -18.32 26.37 -18.31
C LYS A 69 -18.73 25.36 -19.39
N GLY A 70 -20.02 24.98 -19.40
CA GLY A 70 -20.58 23.99 -20.31
C GLY A 70 -21.09 22.73 -19.62
N ILE A 71 -20.63 22.42 -18.40
CA ILE A 71 -21.21 21.38 -17.54
C ILE A 71 -22.26 22.03 -16.65
N THR A 72 -23.52 21.61 -16.77
CA THR A 72 -24.64 22.17 -16.01
C THR A 72 -24.71 21.64 -14.57
N THR A 73 -24.29 20.37 -14.37
CA THR A 73 -24.29 19.73 -13.04
C THR A 73 -22.97 18.98 -12.85
N ALA A 74 -22.24 19.34 -11.80
CA ALA A 74 -21.01 18.64 -11.46
C ALA A 74 -21.29 17.20 -11.00
N ALA A 75 -20.40 16.29 -11.35
CA ALA A 75 -20.49 14.91 -10.92
C ALA A 75 -20.32 14.79 -9.39
N VAL A 76 -21.09 13.88 -8.80
CA VAL A 76 -20.98 13.46 -7.41
C VAL A 76 -20.68 11.97 -7.40
N ALA A 77 -19.75 11.54 -6.56
CA ALA A 77 -19.41 10.14 -6.39
C ALA A 77 -19.72 9.68 -4.97
N ASP A 78 -20.17 8.45 -4.84
CA ASP A 78 -20.40 7.76 -3.58
C ASP A 78 -19.25 6.82 -3.26
N TRP A 79 -18.66 6.93 -2.05
CA TRP A 79 -17.51 6.13 -1.65
C TRP A 79 -17.83 4.63 -1.63
N HIS A 80 -18.98 4.25 -1.09
CA HIS A 80 -19.38 2.85 -0.98
C HIS A 80 -19.55 2.21 -2.37
N ALA A 81 -20.18 2.92 -3.31
CA ALA A 81 -20.31 2.45 -4.69
C ALA A 81 -18.96 2.28 -5.38
N VAL A 82 -18.02 3.22 -5.19
CA VAL A 82 -16.65 3.11 -5.72
C VAL A 82 -15.92 1.91 -5.12
N TRP A 83 -16.04 1.71 -3.81
CA TRP A 83 -15.48 0.56 -3.11
C TRP A 83 -16.07 -0.77 -3.60
N GLN A 84 -17.38 -0.86 -3.79
CA GLN A 84 -18.03 -2.06 -4.35
C GLN A 84 -17.49 -2.40 -5.75
N GLN A 85 -17.37 -1.43 -6.63
CA GLN A 85 -16.82 -1.63 -7.98
C GLN A 85 -15.35 -2.07 -7.94
N LYS A 86 -14.53 -1.49 -7.03
CA LYS A 86 -13.17 -1.97 -6.79
C LYS A 86 -13.16 -3.47 -6.47
N ARG A 87 -14.06 -3.94 -5.62
CA ARG A 87 -14.12 -5.34 -5.20
C ARG A 87 -14.41 -6.30 -6.35
N ILE A 88 -15.18 -5.91 -7.36
CA ILE A 88 -15.50 -6.75 -8.51
C ILE A 88 -14.23 -7.31 -9.17
N PHE A 89 -13.19 -6.48 -9.31
CA PHE A 89 -11.94 -6.96 -9.93
C PHE A 89 -10.91 -7.43 -8.90
N THR A 90 -10.79 -6.82 -7.72
CA THR A 90 -9.78 -7.23 -6.73
C THR A 90 -10.09 -8.58 -6.09
N ASP A 91 -11.37 -8.93 -5.88
CA ASP A 91 -11.75 -10.20 -5.27
C ASP A 91 -11.51 -11.40 -6.19
N ASN A 92 -11.43 -11.18 -7.50
CA ASN A 92 -11.10 -12.19 -8.50
C ASN A 92 -9.58 -12.47 -8.63
N VAL A 93 -8.73 -11.55 -8.18
CA VAL A 93 -7.26 -11.64 -8.33
C VAL A 93 -6.69 -12.92 -7.70
N PRO A 94 -7.02 -13.28 -6.44
CA PRO A 94 -6.44 -14.48 -5.82
C PRO A 94 -6.75 -15.77 -6.58
N GLY A 95 -8.00 -15.96 -6.97
CA GLY A 95 -8.42 -17.13 -7.76
C GLY A 95 -7.78 -17.17 -9.14
N GLY A 96 -7.69 -16.02 -9.80
CA GLY A 96 -7.01 -15.86 -11.09
C GLY A 96 -5.52 -16.18 -11.00
N THR A 97 -4.83 -15.69 -9.95
CA THR A 97 -3.42 -15.99 -9.71
C THR A 97 -3.17 -17.48 -9.51
N VAL A 98 -3.94 -18.13 -8.61
CA VAL A 98 -3.82 -19.58 -8.37
C VAL A 98 -4.04 -20.38 -9.65
N SER A 99 -5.10 -20.06 -10.38
CA SER A 99 -5.46 -20.77 -11.64
C SER A 99 -4.41 -20.51 -12.73
N GLY A 100 -3.85 -19.31 -12.82
CA GLY A 100 -2.79 -18.97 -13.77
C GLY A 100 -1.51 -19.78 -13.51
N LEU A 101 -1.03 -19.78 -12.28
CA LEU A 101 0.15 -20.56 -11.88
C LEU A 101 -0.04 -22.06 -12.14
N SER A 102 -1.20 -22.60 -11.77
CA SER A 102 -1.52 -24.02 -11.98
C SER A 102 -1.52 -24.39 -13.47
N ARG A 103 -2.12 -23.57 -14.35
CA ARG A 103 -2.12 -23.79 -15.81
C ARG A 103 -0.71 -23.78 -16.40
N ALA A 104 0.17 -22.94 -15.86
CA ALA A 104 1.57 -22.89 -16.29
C ALA A 104 2.41 -24.02 -15.71
N GLY A 105 1.86 -24.88 -14.84
CA GLY A 105 2.61 -25.93 -14.17
C GLY A 105 3.57 -25.40 -13.10
N ILE A 106 3.30 -24.22 -12.53
CA ILE A 106 4.04 -23.62 -11.42
C ILE A 106 3.33 -24.02 -10.12
N GLN A 107 4.06 -24.67 -9.21
CA GLN A 107 3.49 -25.08 -7.93
C GLN A 107 3.43 -23.88 -6.97
N LEU A 108 2.24 -23.59 -6.45
CA LEU A 108 2.05 -22.60 -5.39
C LEU A 108 2.21 -23.26 -4.02
N LEU A 109 3.23 -22.83 -3.28
CA LEU A 109 3.52 -23.24 -1.90
C LEU A 109 3.03 -22.12 -0.96
N LYS A 110 2.15 -22.45 -0.03
CA LYS A 110 1.61 -21.48 0.93
C LYS A 110 2.40 -21.51 2.23
N GLY A 111 2.79 -20.37 2.74
CA GLY A 111 3.48 -20.25 4.02
C GLY A 111 4.55 -19.16 4.02
N ILE A 112 5.14 -18.95 5.18
CA ILE A 112 6.23 -17.99 5.39
C ILE A 112 7.55 -18.68 5.11
N ALA A 113 8.30 -18.15 4.14
CA ALA A 113 9.60 -18.66 3.75
C ALA A 113 10.73 -18.09 4.61
N ALA A 114 11.68 -18.95 5.00
CA ALA A 114 12.93 -18.54 5.61
C ALA A 114 14.07 -19.45 5.13
N PHE A 115 15.23 -18.89 4.81
CA PHE A 115 16.42 -19.66 4.45
C PHE A 115 16.96 -20.41 5.66
N GLU A 116 17.25 -21.69 5.48
CA GLU A 116 18.07 -22.48 6.40
C GLU A 116 19.53 -22.46 5.96
N ASP A 117 19.78 -22.61 4.66
CA ASP A 117 21.06 -22.55 3.98
C ASP A 117 20.87 -22.00 2.55
N PRO A 118 21.96 -21.81 1.74
CA PRO A 118 21.87 -21.22 0.39
C PRO A 118 20.99 -21.98 -0.61
N HIS A 119 20.67 -23.23 -0.36
CA HIS A 119 19.90 -24.11 -1.25
C HIS A 119 18.61 -24.63 -0.63
N THR A 120 18.29 -24.24 0.61
CA THR A 120 17.13 -24.77 1.34
C THR A 120 16.30 -23.64 1.97
N LEU A 121 15.00 -23.64 1.65
CA LEU A 121 13.98 -22.85 2.33
C LEU A 121 13.15 -23.72 3.29
N ALA A 122 12.90 -23.24 4.48
CA ALA A 122 11.79 -23.68 5.33
C ALA A 122 10.54 -22.86 5.02
N ILE A 123 9.40 -23.52 4.82
CA ILE A 123 8.08 -22.89 4.60
C ILE A 123 7.15 -23.46 5.66
N ASP A 124 6.87 -22.69 6.71
CA ASP A 124 6.09 -23.11 7.89
C ASP A 124 6.55 -24.47 8.48
N GLY A 125 7.84 -24.79 8.35
CA GLY A 125 8.48 -26.02 8.86
C GLY A 125 8.75 -27.08 7.79
N ASP A 126 8.11 -27.07 6.66
CA ASP A 126 8.41 -27.93 5.53
C ASP A 126 9.63 -27.43 4.75
N LYS A 127 10.47 -28.34 4.26
CA LYS A 127 11.71 -27.99 3.55
C LYS A 127 11.59 -28.16 2.05
N VAL A 128 12.04 -27.12 1.34
CA VAL A 128 12.07 -27.06 -0.12
C VAL A 128 13.49 -26.69 -0.57
N GLY A 129 14.04 -27.45 -1.53
CA GLY A 129 15.34 -27.18 -2.12
C GLY A 129 15.24 -26.52 -3.49
N ALA A 130 16.22 -25.66 -3.84
CA ALA A 130 16.36 -25.13 -5.19
C ALA A 130 17.81 -24.72 -5.49
N ASP A 131 18.14 -24.70 -6.80
CA ASP A 131 19.41 -24.15 -7.27
C ASP A 131 19.40 -22.61 -7.25
N TYR A 132 18.24 -22.00 -7.53
CA TYR A 132 18.06 -20.55 -7.59
C TYR A 132 16.85 -20.09 -6.77
N PHE A 133 16.98 -18.90 -6.14
CA PHE A 133 15.90 -18.24 -5.44
C PHE A 133 15.70 -16.82 -5.94
N VAL A 134 14.44 -16.45 -6.24
CA VAL A 134 14.07 -15.10 -6.62
C VAL A 134 13.31 -14.45 -5.47
N LEU A 135 13.89 -13.39 -4.89
CA LEU A 135 13.29 -12.64 -3.79
C LEU A 135 12.35 -11.56 -4.34
N ALA A 136 11.06 -11.80 -4.28
CA ALA A 136 10.01 -10.91 -4.78
C ALA A 136 8.96 -10.57 -3.70
N THR A 137 9.39 -10.49 -2.45
CA THR A 137 8.55 -10.28 -1.26
C THR A 137 7.93 -8.89 -1.16
N GLY A 138 8.36 -7.96 -2.02
CA GLY A 138 7.80 -6.61 -2.08
C GLY A 138 8.18 -5.75 -0.89
N ALA A 139 7.25 -4.88 -0.47
CA ALA A 139 7.46 -3.94 0.61
C ALA A 139 6.25 -3.89 1.54
N LYS A 140 6.49 -3.55 2.80
CA LYS A 140 5.49 -3.35 3.85
C LYS A 140 5.55 -1.92 4.40
N PRO A 141 4.49 -1.42 5.09
CA PRO A 141 4.55 -0.15 5.79
C PRO A 141 5.73 -0.12 6.77
N ALA A 142 6.43 1.01 6.81
CA ALA A 142 7.53 1.21 7.76
C ALA A 142 6.99 1.22 9.19
N ALA A 143 7.66 0.54 10.12
CA ALA A 143 7.32 0.63 11.52
C ALA A 143 7.63 2.04 12.04
N LEU A 144 6.67 2.66 12.74
CA LEU A 144 6.85 3.96 13.35
C LEU A 144 7.14 3.79 14.85
N PRO A 145 8.29 4.29 15.34
CA PRO A 145 8.67 4.18 16.75
C PRO A 145 7.96 5.27 17.58
N LEU A 146 6.62 5.21 17.60
CA LEU A 146 5.79 6.15 18.37
C LEU A 146 4.68 5.41 19.12
N GLN A 147 4.30 5.96 20.27
CA GLN A 147 3.19 5.45 21.07
C GLN A 147 1.89 5.59 20.28
N GLY A 148 1.10 4.49 20.22
CA GLY A 148 -0.17 4.46 19.49
C GLY A 148 -0.07 4.21 18.00
N ALA A 149 1.13 3.92 17.44
CA ALA A 149 1.30 3.61 16.01
C ALA A 149 0.42 2.42 15.53
N GLY A 150 0.05 1.51 16.42
CA GLY A 150 -0.84 0.39 16.10
C GLY A 150 -2.28 0.78 15.72
N HIS A 151 -2.67 2.03 15.94
CA HIS A 151 -3.98 2.56 15.51
C HIS A 151 -3.99 3.04 14.04
N LEU A 152 -2.84 3.11 13.40
CA LEU A 152 -2.74 3.56 12.01
C LEU A 152 -3.24 2.49 11.04
N VAL A 153 -4.22 2.85 10.24
CA VAL A 153 -4.69 2.04 9.12
C VAL A 153 -3.69 2.17 7.97
N THR A 154 -3.25 1.05 7.41
CA THR A 154 -2.33 1.06 6.26
C THR A 154 -3.04 1.44 4.97
N SER A 155 -2.28 1.73 3.90
CA SER A 155 -2.83 1.96 2.57
C SER A 155 -3.72 0.82 2.08
N THR A 156 -3.37 -0.43 2.42
CA THR A 156 -4.21 -1.60 2.14
C THR A 156 -5.53 -1.51 2.88
N GLY A 157 -5.50 -1.26 4.18
CA GLY A 157 -6.70 -1.13 5.00
C GLY A 157 -7.59 0.03 4.57
N PHE A 158 -7.01 1.17 4.18
CA PHE A 158 -7.78 2.33 3.69
C PHE A 158 -8.62 2.00 2.45
N LEU A 159 -8.06 1.27 1.48
CA LEU A 159 -8.79 0.84 0.27
C LEU A 159 -9.85 -0.24 0.54
N GLU A 160 -9.85 -0.84 1.72
CA GLU A 160 -10.88 -1.80 2.15
C GLU A 160 -12.00 -1.17 3.00
N LEU A 161 -11.92 0.14 3.30
CA LEU A 161 -12.98 0.83 4.04
C LEU A 161 -14.24 0.99 3.20
N GLU A 162 -15.36 0.50 3.70
CA GLU A 162 -16.68 0.62 3.06
C GLU A 162 -17.23 2.03 3.13
N SER A 163 -16.81 2.80 4.12
CA SER A 163 -17.16 4.21 4.32
C SER A 163 -16.00 4.97 4.91
N LEU A 164 -15.94 6.26 4.69
CA LEU A 164 -14.96 7.15 5.31
C LEU A 164 -15.64 8.01 6.39
N PRO A 165 -15.00 8.19 7.56
CA PRO A 165 -15.50 9.06 8.61
C PRO A 165 -15.28 10.54 8.28
N GLU A 166 -15.73 11.41 9.19
CA GLU A 166 -15.67 12.87 9.03
C GLU A 166 -14.23 13.40 9.16
N ARG A 167 -13.44 12.88 10.15
CA ARG A 167 -12.11 13.42 10.46
C ARG A 167 -11.05 12.38 10.13
N ILE A 168 -10.18 12.72 9.18
CA ILE A 168 -9.12 11.81 8.71
C ILE A 168 -7.77 12.50 8.84
N VAL A 169 -6.84 11.86 9.55
CA VAL A 169 -5.45 12.32 9.65
C VAL A 169 -4.53 11.32 8.97
N PHE A 170 -3.76 11.80 8.02
CA PHE A 170 -2.69 11.06 7.36
C PHE A 170 -1.36 11.36 8.06
N VAL A 171 -0.64 10.32 8.45
CA VAL A 171 0.66 10.40 9.11
C VAL A 171 1.77 10.17 8.09
N GLY A 172 2.54 11.21 7.80
CA GLY A 172 3.58 11.29 6.78
C GLY A 172 3.10 11.95 5.49
N GLY A 173 3.85 12.92 4.98
CA GLY A 173 3.59 13.69 3.76
C GLY A 173 4.12 13.02 2.49
N GLY A 174 4.01 11.68 2.39
CA GLY A 174 4.38 10.92 1.19
C GLY A 174 3.26 10.86 0.15
N PHE A 175 3.57 10.34 -1.05
CA PHE A 175 2.61 10.27 -2.16
C PHE A 175 1.33 9.48 -1.81
N ILE A 176 1.42 8.46 -0.94
CA ILE A 176 0.24 7.69 -0.49
C ILE A 176 -0.76 8.61 0.23
N SER A 177 -0.27 9.46 1.14
CA SER A 177 -1.12 10.41 1.86
C SER A 177 -1.80 11.40 0.94
N PHE A 178 -1.07 11.99 0.00
CA PHE A 178 -1.64 12.94 -0.96
C PHE A 178 -2.70 12.30 -1.85
N GLU A 179 -2.41 11.15 -2.47
CA GLU A 179 -3.37 10.46 -3.32
C GLU A 179 -4.65 10.12 -2.55
N PHE A 180 -4.52 9.52 -1.36
CA PHE A 180 -5.67 9.06 -0.58
C PHE A 180 -6.46 10.21 0.06
N ALA A 181 -5.79 11.29 0.47
CA ALA A 181 -6.43 12.50 0.93
C ALA A 181 -7.29 13.13 -0.18
N HIS A 182 -6.78 13.19 -1.41
CA HIS A 182 -7.54 13.67 -2.56
C HIS A 182 -8.71 12.74 -2.92
N PHE A 183 -8.58 11.42 -2.78
CA PHE A 183 -9.73 10.51 -2.94
C PHE A 183 -10.79 10.80 -1.90
N ALA A 184 -10.40 10.93 -0.63
CA ALA A 184 -11.32 11.22 0.46
C ALA A 184 -12.01 12.59 0.33
N ALA A 185 -11.30 13.60 -0.19
CA ALA A 185 -11.84 14.94 -0.40
C ALA A 185 -12.80 15.04 -1.60
N ARG A 186 -12.58 14.20 -2.62
CA ARG A 186 -13.34 14.30 -3.89
C ARG A 186 -14.49 13.31 -3.99
N ILE A 187 -14.42 12.16 -3.29
CA ILE A 187 -15.42 11.10 -3.33
C ILE A 187 -16.28 11.15 -2.05
N GLY A 188 -17.55 11.50 -2.17
CA GLY A 188 -18.52 11.59 -1.09
C GLY A 188 -18.71 13.00 -0.53
N PRO A 189 -19.13 13.14 0.74
CA PRO A 189 -19.39 14.43 1.38
C PRO A 189 -18.18 15.36 1.36
N GLN A 190 -18.45 16.69 1.15
CA GLN A 190 -17.39 17.69 0.98
C GLN A 190 -16.98 18.36 2.30
N ASP A 191 -17.63 18.05 3.39
CA ASP A 191 -17.45 18.61 4.73
C ASP A 191 -16.44 17.83 5.58
N ARG A 192 -15.80 16.80 5.01
CA ARG A 192 -14.74 16.05 5.70
C ARG A 192 -13.57 16.94 6.05
N ARG A 193 -13.05 16.75 7.25
CA ARG A 193 -11.81 17.37 7.71
C ARG A 193 -10.66 16.43 7.47
N ILE A 194 -9.77 16.79 6.54
CA ILE A 194 -8.65 15.95 6.12
C ILE A 194 -7.37 16.70 6.40
N THR A 195 -6.47 16.10 7.19
CA THR A 195 -5.19 16.69 7.54
C THR A 195 -4.05 15.73 7.18
N ILE A 196 -2.99 16.23 6.56
CA ILE A 196 -1.72 15.52 6.33
C ILE A 196 -0.68 16.08 7.28
N LEU A 197 -0.10 15.24 8.13
CA LEU A 197 0.97 15.63 9.06
C LEU A 197 2.31 15.15 8.52
N GLU A 198 3.22 16.11 8.26
CA GLU A 198 4.58 15.82 7.78
C GLU A 198 5.63 16.28 8.81
N VAL A 199 6.54 15.37 9.15
CA VAL A 199 7.60 15.65 10.13
C VAL A 199 8.65 16.63 9.61
N GLY A 200 8.88 16.63 8.30
CA GLY A 200 9.84 17.51 7.63
C GLY A 200 9.27 18.91 7.36
N PRO A 201 10.12 19.83 6.93
CA PRO A 201 9.70 21.18 6.54
C PRO A 201 8.91 21.21 5.23
N ARG A 202 8.93 20.11 4.46
CA ARG A 202 8.30 19.98 3.16
C ARG A 202 7.87 18.52 2.93
N PRO A 203 6.65 18.26 2.43
CA PRO A 203 6.25 16.94 2.01
C PRO A 203 6.88 16.55 0.68
N LEU A 204 6.79 15.28 0.30
CA LEU A 204 7.23 14.77 -1.00
C LEU A 204 8.68 15.12 -1.34
N GLY A 205 9.58 15.03 -0.36
CA GLY A 205 10.97 15.55 -0.43
C GLY A 205 11.85 14.94 -1.54
N LEU A 206 11.42 13.87 -2.20
CA LEU A 206 12.10 13.25 -3.35
C LEU A 206 11.65 13.80 -4.71
N PHE A 207 10.62 14.66 -4.73
CA PHE A 207 10.07 15.25 -5.94
C PHE A 207 10.57 16.67 -6.17
N ASP A 208 10.48 17.15 -7.41
CA ASP A 208 10.83 18.53 -7.75
C ASP A 208 10.06 19.54 -6.91
N ALA A 209 10.78 20.53 -6.40
CA ALA A 209 10.23 21.49 -5.46
C ALA A 209 9.08 22.33 -6.04
N GLY A 210 9.23 22.81 -7.27
CA GLY A 210 8.22 23.62 -7.94
C GLY A 210 6.93 22.84 -8.23
N MET A 211 7.07 21.56 -8.60
CA MET A 211 5.90 20.67 -8.80
C MET A 211 5.17 20.39 -7.48
N VAL A 212 5.92 20.24 -6.38
CA VAL A 212 5.31 20.04 -5.05
C VAL A 212 4.59 21.30 -4.57
N ASP A 213 5.10 22.49 -4.86
CA ASP A 213 4.44 23.76 -4.51
C ASP A 213 3.08 23.89 -5.22
N LEU A 214 3.02 23.62 -6.52
CA LEU A 214 1.76 23.59 -7.28
C LEU A 214 0.77 22.55 -6.73
N LEU A 215 1.28 21.37 -6.36
CA LEU A 215 0.43 20.33 -5.74
C LEU A 215 -0.09 20.78 -4.37
N LEU A 216 0.70 21.46 -3.56
CA LEU A 216 0.28 21.99 -2.27
C LEU A 216 -0.84 23.02 -2.42
N GLU A 217 -0.73 23.95 -3.37
CA GLU A 217 -1.79 24.92 -3.70
C GLU A 217 -3.09 24.17 -4.04
N ALA A 218 -3.05 23.23 -4.99
CA ALA A 218 -4.21 22.43 -5.38
C ALA A 218 -4.76 21.55 -4.24
N THR A 219 -3.91 21.14 -3.30
CA THR A 219 -4.31 20.35 -2.14
C THR A 219 -5.09 21.20 -1.12
N VAL A 220 -4.62 22.42 -0.87
CA VAL A 220 -5.32 23.39 0.00
C VAL A 220 -6.64 23.82 -0.63
N GLU A 221 -6.68 24.08 -1.95
CA GLU A 221 -7.91 24.39 -2.69
C GLU A 221 -8.94 23.25 -2.60
N ALA A 222 -8.48 22.00 -2.52
CA ALA A 222 -9.34 20.83 -2.32
C ALA A 222 -9.84 20.67 -0.87
N GLY A 223 -9.53 21.60 0.04
CA GLY A 223 -9.95 21.58 1.44
C GLY A 223 -9.13 20.64 2.33
N ILE A 224 -7.93 20.26 1.92
CA ILE A 224 -7.03 19.40 2.67
C ILE A 224 -5.98 20.26 3.40
N GLU A 225 -5.90 20.13 4.73
CA GLU A 225 -4.86 20.79 5.52
C GLU A 225 -3.54 20.01 5.42
N VAL A 226 -2.43 20.70 5.12
CA VAL A 226 -1.09 20.12 5.14
C VAL A 226 -0.26 20.83 6.20
N VAL A 227 0.19 20.08 7.21
CA VAL A 227 0.95 20.59 8.34
C VAL A 227 2.36 20.01 8.31
N CYS A 228 3.32 20.85 7.97
CA CYS A 228 4.75 20.53 8.00
C CYS A 228 5.35 20.79 9.39
N ASN A 229 6.56 20.25 9.63
CA ASN A 229 7.24 20.29 10.92
C ASN A 229 6.39 19.73 12.07
N ALA A 230 5.51 18.78 11.76
CA ALA A 230 4.59 18.15 12.70
C ALA A 230 5.16 16.80 13.18
N ARG A 231 6.15 16.85 14.07
CA ARG A 231 6.67 15.65 14.73
C ARG A 231 5.62 15.11 15.69
N ILE A 232 5.11 13.92 15.43
CA ILE A 232 4.13 13.27 16.30
C ILE A 232 4.84 12.76 17.56
N ALA A 233 4.34 13.17 18.72
CA ALA A 233 4.81 12.74 20.04
C ALA A 233 4.05 11.49 20.53
N SER A 234 2.72 11.50 20.41
CA SER A 234 1.86 10.37 20.79
C SER A 234 0.56 10.36 20.00
N ILE A 235 -0.04 9.17 19.99
CA ILE A 235 -1.41 8.93 19.53
C ILE A 235 -2.15 8.28 20.67
N ASP A 236 -3.19 8.95 21.16
CA ASP A 236 -4.05 8.46 22.22
C ASP A 236 -5.45 8.17 21.65
N ARG A 237 -6.16 7.21 22.22
CA ARG A 237 -7.55 6.89 21.84
C ARG A 237 -8.47 7.09 23.04
N ARG A 238 -9.58 7.83 22.83
CA ARG A 238 -10.66 8.01 23.82
C ARG A 238 -12.00 7.68 23.15
N GLY A 239 -12.54 6.52 23.46
CA GLY A 239 -13.71 6.00 22.75
C GLY A 239 -13.37 5.74 21.28
N ASP A 240 -14.09 6.39 20.37
CA ASP A 240 -13.88 6.28 18.93
C ASP A 240 -13.05 7.42 18.31
N ILE A 241 -12.56 8.35 19.17
CA ILE A 241 -11.78 9.50 18.74
C ILE A 241 -10.31 9.26 19.04
N PHE A 242 -9.46 9.49 18.05
CA PHE A 242 -8.01 9.55 18.20
C PHE A 242 -7.56 10.99 18.46
N SER A 243 -6.59 11.17 19.33
CA SER A 243 -5.93 12.44 19.60
C SER A 243 -4.46 12.31 19.24
N VAL A 244 -4.05 12.98 18.16
CA VAL A 244 -2.67 13.01 17.67
C VAL A 244 -1.99 14.27 18.22
N ARG A 245 -1.03 14.08 19.12
CA ARG A 245 -0.26 15.19 19.69
C ARG A 245 1.05 15.34 18.92
N THR A 246 1.39 16.59 18.55
CA THR A 246 2.65 16.92 17.85
C THR A 246 3.54 17.84 18.68
N GLU A 247 4.79 17.95 18.28
CA GLU A 247 5.76 18.94 18.75
C GLU A 247 5.91 20.03 17.66
N PRO A 248 5.82 21.34 17.96
CA PRO A 248 5.37 21.91 19.23
C PRO A 248 3.90 21.57 19.53
N ASP A 249 3.43 21.75 20.74
CA ASP A 249 2.20 21.23 21.33
C ASP A 249 0.93 21.63 20.54
N ARG A 250 0.60 20.84 19.50
CA ARG A 250 -0.67 20.89 18.77
C ARG A 250 -1.37 19.54 18.89
N VAL A 251 -2.67 19.56 18.89
CA VAL A 251 -3.51 18.36 18.98
C VAL A 251 -4.45 18.31 17.80
N PHE A 252 -4.50 17.16 17.11
CA PHE A 252 -5.41 16.88 16.01
C PHE A 252 -6.34 15.73 16.40
N GLU A 253 -7.64 15.96 16.33
CA GLU A 253 -8.62 14.90 16.55
C GLU A 253 -8.94 14.22 15.22
N ALA A 254 -9.09 12.90 15.26
CA ALA A 254 -9.42 12.08 14.10
C ALA A 254 -10.32 10.91 14.47
N ASP A 255 -11.15 10.49 13.52
CA ASP A 255 -11.92 9.24 13.58
C ASP A 255 -11.17 8.13 12.83
N LEU A 256 -10.23 8.50 11.96
CA LEU A 256 -9.38 7.61 11.20
C LEU A 256 -7.95 8.15 11.09
N LEU A 257 -7.00 7.30 11.39
CA LEU A 257 -5.58 7.57 11.19
C LEU A 257 -5.02 6.69 10.09
N VAL A 258 -4.33 7.29 9.12
CA VAL A 258 -3.79 6.58 7.96
C VAL A 258 -2.27 6.67 7.90
N HIS A 259 -1.63 5.53 7.71
CA HIS A 259 -0.18 5.42 7.60
C HIS A 259 0.30 5.80 6.18
N GLY A 260 0.96 6.93 6.05
CA GLY A 260 1.62 7.42 4.83
C GLY A 260 3.12 7.69 4.98
N ALA A 261 3.73 7.26 6.09
CA ALA A 261 5.12 7.55 6.45
C ALA A 261 6.15 6.56 5.87
N GLY A 262 5.89 6.06 4.68
CA GLY A 262 6.83 5.26 3.91
C GLY A 262 6.65 3.76 4.01
N ARG A 263 7.42 3.05 3.18
CA ARG A 263 7.46 1.60 3.06
C ARG A 263 8.90 1.12 3.08
N VAL A 264 9.11 -0.10 3.58
CA VAL A 264 10.41 -0.78 3.63
C VAL A 264 10.31 -2.14 2.96
N ALA A 265 11.44 -2.70 2.51
CA ALA A 265 11.49 -4.06 1.97
C ALA A 265 10.97 -5.08 2.99
N ASP A 266 10.16 -6.02 2.52
CA ASP A 266 9.60 -7.09 3.39
C ASP A 266 10.49 -8.33 3.36
N ILE A 267 11.65 -8.23 4.00
CA ILE A 267 12.72 -9.25 3.99
C ILE A 267 13.10 -9.76 5.38
N ASP A 268 12.52 -9.20 6.44
CA ASP A 268 12.98 -9.48 7.83
C ASP A 268 12.86 -10.95 8.22
N LYS A 269 11.87 -11.67 7.67
CA LYS A 269 11.59 -13.06 7.99
C LYS A 269 12.39 -14.07 7.15
N LEU A 270 13.06 -13.61 6.09
CA LEU A 270 13.76 -14.49 5.16
C LEU A 270 15.03 -15.13 5.73
N GLY A 271 15.61 -14.57 6.80
CA GLY A 271 16.86 -15.12 7.39
C GLY A 271 18.08 -14.92 6.49
N LEU A 272 18.13 -13.85 5.70
CA LEU A 272 19.18 -13.57 4.68
C LEU A 272 20.61 -13.63 5.23
N GLN A 273 20.81 -13.30 6.50
CA GLN A 273 22.14 -13.37 7.14
C GLN A 273 22.68 -14.82 7.18
N ARG A 274 21.80 -15.84 7.23
CA ARG A 274 22.20 -17.25 7.24
C ARG A 274 22.86 -17.70 5.94
N ILE A 275 22.55 -16.99 4.86
CA ILE A 275 23.06 -17.28 3.50
C ILE A 275 24.07 -16.22 3.01
N GLY A 276 24.54 -15.34 3.92
CA GLY A 276 25.56 -14.33 3.60
C GLY A 276 25.06 -13.17 2.75
N VAL A 277 23.75 -13.00 2.56
CA VAL A 277 23.18 -11.87 1.81
C VAL A 277 23.06 -10.65 2.72
N ALA A 278 23.76 -9.58 2.34
CA ALA A 278 23.68 -8.30 3.04
C ALA A 278 22.37 -7.59 2.70
N ALA A 279 21.70 -7.07 3.71
CA ALA A 279 20.45 -6.32 3.55
C ALA A 279 20.45 -5.06 4.39
N SER A 280 19.77 -4.05 3.91
CA SER A 280 19.58 -2.76 4.58
C SER A 280 18.09 -2.40 4.68
N LYS A 281 17.77 -1.27 5.33
CA LYS A 281 16.39 -0.74 5.32
C LYS A 281 15.87 -0.40 3.92
N LYS A 282 16.76 -0.26 2.93
CA LYS A 282 16.40 0.03 1.53
C LYS A 282 16.20 -1.24 0.70
N GLY A 283 16.53 -2.41 1.23
CA GLY A 283 16.48 -3.70 0.57
C GLY A 283 17.85 -4.39 0.51
N ILE A 284 18.01 -5.28 -0.43
CA ILE A 284 19.22 -6.05 -0.73
C ILE A 284 20.09 -5.25 -1.68
#